data_d7b27adedc096b5b57f559da9a80dab6
#
_entry.id   d7b27adedc096b5b57f559da9a80dab6
#
_cell.length_a   1.000
_cell.length_b   1.000
_cell.length_c   1.000
_cell.angle_alpha   90.00
_cell.angle_beta   90.00
_cell.angle_gamma   90.00
#
_symmetry.space_group_name_H-M   'P 1'
#
loop_
_entity.id
_entity.type
_entity.pdbx_description
1 polymer ?
#
loop_
_entity_poly.entity_id
_entity_poly.type
_entity_poly.pdbx_seq_one_letter_code
_entity_poly.pdbx_strand_id
1 'polypeptide(L)'
;MVIFLSFIKRYINEFVEAGSDIITFHPEADDNPEEIIKMISDAEIKAGIAIHPDVNIANIDHLFSKVQQIIVMTVTPGFGGQKFMHEQVQKIKDLDEIRKNNNYNYEIAVDGGVNNENAKICKDNGADVLAVGSYLLSQNQNNYYEIINSLR
;
A
#
# COMPACT_ATOMS: atom_id res chain seq x y z
N MET A 1 4.76 -6.09 -4.30
CA MET A 1 3.59 -6.91 -4.67
C MET A 1 2.69 -7.04 -3.45
N VAL A 2 1.42 -6.73 -3.57
CA VAL A 2 0.42 -6.90 -2.48
C VAL A 2 -0.16 -8.31 -2.56
N ILE A 3 -0.12 -9.04 -1.46
CA ILE A 3 -0.52 -10.45 -1.42
C ILE A 3 -1.78 -10.61 -0.59
N PHE A 4 -2.86 -11.07 -1.23
CA PHE A 4 -4.09 -11.53 -0.61
C PHE A 4 -4.01 -13.05 -0.40
N LEU A 5 -3.26 -13.52 0.57
CA LEU A 5 -3.19 -14.96 0.85
C LEU A 5 -3.53 -15.22 2.31
N SER A 6 -4.60 -15.97 2.53
CA SER A 6 -4.70 -16.82 3.71
C SER A 6 -3.49 -17.75 3.68
N PHE A 7 -2.60 -17.71 4.71
CA PHE A 7 -1.34 -18.47 4.79
C PHE A 7 -0.09 -17.81 4.19
N ILE A 8 0.01 -16.48 4.23
CA ILE A 8 1.19 -15.75 3.73
C ILE A 8 2.52 -16.30 4.29
N LYS A 9 2.55 -16.72 5.55
CA LYS A 9 3.74 -17.30 6.22
C LYS A 9 4.41 -18.40 5.39
N ARG A 10 3.62 -19.19 4.66
CA ARG A 10 4.11 -20.29 3.82
C ARG A 10 4.91 -19.80 2.62
N TYR A 11 4.62 -18.61 2.13
CA TYR A 11 5.18 -18.10 0.87
C TYR A 11 6.28 -17.05 1.05
N ILE A 12 6.57 -16.61 2.29
CA ILE A 12 7.57 -15.57 2.54
C ILE A 12 8.92 -15.97 1.95
N ASN A 13 9.39 -17.19 2.22
CA ASN A 13 10.68 -17.65 1.72
C ASN A 13 10.73 -17.71 0.18
N GLU A 14 9.66 -18.13 -0.48
CA GLU A 14 9.57 -18.17 -1.94
C GLU A 14 9.67 -16.78 -2.56
N PHE A 15 9.06 -15.76 -1.92
CA PHE A 15 9.20 -14.36 -2.37
C PHE A 15 10.59 -13.78 -2.11
N VAL A 16 11.21 -14.14 -0.99
CA VAL A 16 12.60 -13.77 -0.69
C VAL A 16 13.54 -14.36 -1.73
N GLU A 17 13.43 -15.65 -2.03
CA GLU A 17 14.24 -16.33 -3.06
C GLU A 17 14.00 -15.78 -4.48
N ALA A 18 12.77 -15.30 -4.75
CA ALA A 18 12.43 -14.63 -6.00
C ALA A 18 13.00 -13.19 -6.10
N GLY A 19 13.65 -12.66 -5.04
CA GLY A 19 14.30 -11.35 -5.03
C GLY A 19 13.36 -10.18 -4.73
N SER A 20 12.36 -10.39 -3.88
CA SER A 20 11.50 -9.29 -3.43
C SER A 20 12.24 -8.32 -2.51
N ASP A 21 12.16 -7.01 -2.76
CA ASP A 21 12.69 -5.96 -1.89
C ASP A 21 11.74 -5.61 -0.74
N ILE A 22 10.44 -5.84 -0.96
CA ILE A 22 9.39 -5.59 0.02
C ILE A 22 8.25 -6.60 -0.15
N ILE A 23 7.76 -7.11 0.97
CA ILE A 23 6.58 -7.98 1.01
C ILE A 23 5.48 -7.26 1.80
N THR A 24 4.34 -7.01 1.15
CA THR A 24 3.19 -6.33 1.74
C THR A 24 2.00 -7.29 1.82
N PHE A 25 1.33 -7.31 2.96
CA PHE A 25 0.19 -8.16 3.22
C PHE A 25 -0.95 -7.40 3.90
N HIS A 26 -2.15 -7.97 3.93
CA HIS A 26 -3.28 -7.46 4.69
C HIS A 26 -3.24 -7.97 6.12
N PRO A 27 -3.11 -7.09 7.14
CA PRO A 27 -3.01 -7.53 8.54
C PRO A 27 -4.20 -8.37 9.00
N GLU A 28 -5.39 -8.09 8.47
CA GLU A 28 -6.62 -8.82 8.77
C GLU A 28 -6.68 -10.25 8.22
N ALA A 29 -5.71 -10.65 7.39
CA ALA A 29 -5.65 -12.00 6.82
C ALA A 29 -5.00 -13.04 7.75
N ASP A 30 -4.45 -12.63 8.89
CA ASP A 30 -3.83 -13.53 9.87
C ASP A 30 -4.11 -13.05 11.29
N ASP A 31 -4.25 -13.98 12.22
CA ASP A 31 -4.50 -13.69 13.64
C ASP A 31 -3.27 -13.08 14.34
N ASN A 32 -2.08 -13.21 13.75
CA ASN A 32 -0.83 -12.68 14.31
C ASN A 32 0.01 -11.93 13.25
N PRO A 33 -0.40 -10.73 12.83
CA PRO A 33 0.31 -9.93 11.83
C PRO A 33 1.72 -9.54 12.28
N GLU A 34 1.98 -9.41 13.58
CA GLU A 34 3.31 -9.09 14.11
C GLU A 34 4.33 -10.21 13.84
N GLU A 35 3.91 -11.45 13.91
CA GLU A 35 4.76 -12.60 13.57
C GLU A 35 5.14 -12.57 12.08
N ILE A 36 4.20 -12.23 11.20
CA ILE A 36 4.46 -12.08 9.77
C ILE A 36 5.49 -10.97 9.52
N ILE A 37 5.29 -9.80 10.13
CA ILE A 37 6.24 -8.68 10.03
C ILE A 37 7.63 -9.12 10.50
N LYS A 38 7.69 -9.84 11.62
CA LYS A 38 8.96 -10.36 12.14
C LYS A 38 9.62 -11.34 11.17
N MET A 39 8.88 -12.29 10.60
CA MET A 39 9.42 -13.25 9.63
C MET A 39 9.99 -12.56 8.39
N ILE A 40 9.30 -11.54 7.86
CA ILE A 40 9.76 -10.75 6.71
C ILE A 40 11.04 -9.99 7.08
N SER A 41 11.06 -9.36 8.26
CA SER A 41 12.22 -8.60 8.73
C SER A 41 13.44 -9.49 9.04
N ASP A 42 13.23 -10.68 9.60
CA ASP A 42 14.29 -11.67 9.86
C ASP A 42 14.95 -12.16 8.54
N ALA A 43 14.22 -12.07 7.43
CA ALA A 43 14.75 -12.37 6.09
C ALA A 43 15.43 -11.15 5.41
N GLU A 44 15.66 -10.07 6.16
CA GLU A 44 16.28 -8.82 5.68
C GLU A 44 15.51 -8.12 4.54
N ILE A 45 14.21 -8.38 4.45
CA ILE A 45 13.27 -7.76 3.47
C ILE A 45 12.41 -6.71 4.19
N LYS A 46 12.02 -5.66 3.49
CA LYS A 46 11.10 -4.65 4.01
C LYS A 46 9.71 -5.25 4.19
N ALA A 47 9.11 -5.02 5.36
CA ALA A 47 7.73 -5.38 5.61
C ALA A 47 6.79 -4.22 5.29
N GLY A 48 5.67 -4.53 4.64
CA GLY A 48 4.59 -3.59 4.41
C GLY A 48 3.23 -4.17 4.81
N ILE A 49 2.29 -3.29 5.08
CA ILE A 49 0.89 -3.66 5.30
C ILE A 49 -0.02 -2.92 4.31
N ALA A 50 -1.10 -3.59 3.86
CA ALA A 50 -2.13 -2.98 3.03
C ALA A 50 -3.43 -2.90 3.84
N ILE A 51 -4.00 -1.71 3.94
CA ILE A 51 -5.18 -1.41 4.76
C ILE A 51 -6.42 -1.46 3.88
N HIS A 52 -7.32 -2.42 4.14
CA HIS A 52 -8.61 -2.52 3.47
C HIS A 52 -9.47 -1.26 3.73
N PRO A 53 -10.35 -0.85 2.81
CA PRO A 53 -11.21 0.32 3.01
C PRO A 53 -12.01 0.31 4.31
N ASP A 54 -12.50 -0.86 4.73
CA ASP A 54 -13.33 -1.00 5.94
C ASP A 54 -12.53 -1.07 7.24
N VAL A 55 -11.20 -1.18 7.18
CA VAL A 55 -10.34 -1.27 8.37
C VAL A 55 -10.11 0.11 8.97
N ASN A 56 -10.41 0.25 10.25
CA ASN A 56 -10.05 1.43 11.02
C ASN A 56 -8.56 1.38 11.40
N ILE A 57 -7.81 2.42 11.06
CA ILE A 57 -6.36 2.51 11.32
C ILE A 57 -6.02 2.41 12.81
N ALA A 58 -6.91 2.87 13.70
CA ALA A 58 -6.72 2.76 15.14
C ALA A 58 -6.66 1.31 15.66
N ASN A 59 -7.18 0.34 14.91
CA ASN A 59 -7.14 -1.07 15.29
C ASN A 59 -5.78 -1.72 14.99
N ILE A 60 -4.96 -1.09 14.15
CA ILE A 60 -3.69 -1.63 13.64
C ILE A 60 -2.50 -0.67 13.84
N ASP A 61 -2.68 0.41 14.59
CA ASP A 61 -1.67 1.45 14.81
C ASP A 61 -0.40 0.91 15.49
N HIS A 62 -0.53 -0.13 16.31
CA HIS A 62 0.58 -0.85 16.96
C HIS A 62 1.57 -1.51 15.97
N LEU A 63 1.18 -1.65 14.69
CA LEU A 63 2.03 -2.19 13.62
C LEU A 63 2.87 -1.10 12.93
N PHE A 64 2.47 0.16 12.99
CA PHE A 64 3.04 1.23 12.15
C PHE A 64 4.52 1.49 12.40
N SER A 65 4.99 1.32 13.64
CA SER A 65 6.43 1.44 13.97
C SER A 65 7.29 0.30 13.45
N LYS A 66 6.68 -0.80 12.98
CA LYS A 66 7.35 -2.06 12.63
C LYS A 66 7.44 -2.29 11.13
N VAL A 67 6.81 -1.44 10.31
CA VAL A 67 6.73 -1.58 8.86
C VAL A 67 7.42 -0.44 8.13
N GLN A 68 7.82 -0.67 6.88
CA GLN A 68 8.47 0.31 6.02
C GLN A 68 7.55 0.83 4.93
N GLN A 69 6.37 0.22 4.75
CA GLN A 69 5.36 0.72 3.81
C GLN A 69 3.95 0.44 4.35
N ILE A 70 3.06 1.41 4.15
CA ILE A 70 1.62 1.26 4.39
C ILE A 70 0.89 1.60 3.11
N ILE A 71 0.14 0.63 2.56
CA ILE A 71 -0.69 0.83 1.37
C ILE A 71 -2.11 1.12 1.82
N VAL A 72 -2.64 2.27 1.43
CA VAL A 72 -4.06 2.60 1.58
C VAL A 72 -4.80 2.09 0.35
N MET A 73 -5.67 1.11 0.55
CA MET A 73 -6.56 0.64 -0.51
C MET A 73 -7.68 1.65 -0.73
N THR A 74 -7.77 2.18 -1.93
CA THR A 74 -8.79 3.16 -2.37
C THR A 74 -9.84 2.52 -3.28
N VAL A 75 -9.90 1.21 -3.28
CA VAL A 75 -10.94 0.35 -3.86
C VAL A 75 -11.09 -0.89 -2.99
N THR A 76 -12.21 -1.60 -3.09
CA THR A 76 -12.31 -2.93 -2.50
C THR A 76 -11.41 -3.89 -3.27
N PRO A 77 -10.41 -4.52 -2.63
CA PRO A 77 -9.51 -5.45 -3.31
C PRO A 77 -10.23 -6.61 -3.99
N GLY A 78 -9.70 -7.07 -5.15
CA GLY A 78 -10.24 -8.24 -5.86
C GLY A 78 -10.20 -8.12 -7.38
N PHE A 79 -10.52 -6.97 -7.97
CA PHE A 79 -10.48 -6.77 -9.43
C PHE A 79 -10.10 -5.33 -9.80
N GLY A 80 -9.51 -5.16 -10.97
CA GLY A 80 -9.08 -3.87 -11.48
C GLY A 80 -10.22 -3.02 -12.06
N GLY A 81 -9.94 -1.71 -12.32
CA GLY A 81 -10.87 -0.81 -13.00
C GLY A 81 -12.00 -0.26 -12.12
N GLN A 82 -11.93 -0.43 -10.82
CA GLN A 82 -12.89 0.13 -9.89
C GLN A 82 -12.71 1.65 -9.74
N LYS A 83 -13.78 2.33 -9.30
CA LYS A 83 -13.74 3.76 -9.00
C LYS A 83 -13.01 4.01 -7.69
N PHE A 84 -12.21 5.08 -7.69
CA PHE A 84 -11.50 5.56 -6.50
C PHE A 84 -12.47 5.97 -5.38
N MET A 85 -12.23 5.51 -4.18
CA MET A 85 -13.00 5.81 -2.97
C MET A 85 -12.40 7.03 -2.27
N HIS A 86 -12.99 8.21 -2.51
CA HIS A 86 -12.49 9.50 -2.00
C HIS A 86 -12.45 9.58 -0.48
N GLU A 87 -13.32 8.87 0.22
CA GLU A 87 -13.35 8.79 1.67
C GLU A 87 -12.07 8.20 2.27
N GLN A 88 -11.32 7.40 1.50
CA GLN A 88 -10.05 6.83 1.94
C GLN A 88 -8.90 7.85 1.98
N VAL A 89 -9.07 9.02 1.37
CA VAL A 89 -8.07 10.11 1.43
C VAL A 89 -7.83 10.56 2.86
N GLN A 90 -8.85 10.49 3.72
CA GLN A 90 -8.68 10.83 5.14
C GLN A 90 -7.68 9.89 5.82
N LYS A 91 -7.65 8.58 5.48
CA LYS A 91 -6.65 7.65 6.01
C LYS A 91 -5.22 8.01 5.60
N ILE A 92 -5.03 8.50 4.35
CA ILE A 92 -3.71 8.96 3.89
C ILE A 92 -3.22 10.10 4.77
N LYS A 93 -4.09 11.09 5.01
CA LYS A 93 -3.78 12.25 5.86
C LYS A 93 -3.48 11.84 7.29
N ASP A 94 -4.32 11.00 7.88
CA ASP A 94 -4.15 10.53 9.26
C ASP A 94 -2.83 9.77 9.42
N LEU A 95 -2.47 8.90 8.46
CA LEU A 95 -1.19 8.18 8.47
C LEU A 95 0.00 9.15 8.34
N ASP A 96 -0.09 10.19 7.51
CA ASP A 96 0.96 11.19 7.38
C ASP A 96 1.15 12.00 8.68
N GLU A 97 0.06 12.36 9.36
CA GLU A 97 0.09 13.00 10.67
C GLU A 97 0.69 12.06 11.75
N ILE A 98 0.30 10.79 11.76
CA ILE A 98 0.81 9.78 12.70
C ILE A 98 2.32 9.60 12.51
N ARG A 99 2.81 9.42 11.28
CA ARG A 99 4.25 9.23 11.04
C ARG A 99 5.08 10.43 11.45
N LYS A 100 4.60 11.66 11.20
CA LYS A 100 5.28 12.90 11.58
C LYS A 100 5.34 13.07 13.10
N ASN A 101 4.22 12.81 13.79
CA ASN A 101 4.12 13.00 15.24
C ASN A 101 4.95 11.97 16.03
N ASN A 102 5.14 10.77 15.49
CA ASN A 102 5.85 9.68 16.15
C ASN A 102 7.25 9.42 15.58
N ASN A 103 7.70 10.19 14.58
CA ASN A 103 8.95 9.97 13.83
C ASN A 103 9.05 8.56 13.22
N TYR A 104 7.94 8.03 12.72
CA TYR A 104 7.95 6.76 11.99
C TYR A 104 8.47 6.97 10.56
N ASN A 105 9.12 5.93 10.02
CA ASN A 105 9.80 6.01 8.71
C ASN A 105 9.18 5.02 7.71
N TYR A 106 7.86 5.01 7.58
CA TYR A 106 7.19 4.26 6.53
C TYR A 106 6.79 5.16 5.36
N GLU A 107 6.78 4.58 4.16
CA GLU A 107 6.18 5.19 2.98
C GLU A 107 4.67 4.94 2.97
N ILE A 108 3.90 5.94 2.56
CA ILE A 108 2.47 5.81 2.31
C ILE A 108 2.24 5.59 0.82
N ALA A 109 1.80 4.40 0.47
CA ALA A 109 1.39 4.06 -0.89
C ALA A 109 -0.14 4.07 -1.03
N VAL A 110 -0.63 4.36 -2.22
CA VAL A 110 -2.06 4.34 -2.55
C VAL A 110 -2.29 3.38 -3.71
N ASP A 111 -3.21 2.43 -3.53
CA ASP A 111 -3.59 1.48 -4.57
C ASP A 111 -5.11 1.40 -4.74
N GLY A 112 -5.55 1.65 -5.98
CA GLY A 112 -6.92 1.48 -6.39
C GLY A 112 -7.53 2.72 -7.08
N GLY A 113 -7.85 2.61 -8.38
CA GLY A 113 -8.55 3.63 -9.14
C GLY A 113 -7.80 4.97 -9.31
N VAL A 114 -6.47 4.98 -9.09
CA VAL A 114 -5.65 6.20 -9.22
C VAL A 114 -5.59 6.64 -10.67
N ASN A 115 -5.80 7.94 -10.90
CA ASN A 115 -5.77 8.61 -12.19
C ASN A 115 -5.26 10.05 -12.04
N ASN A 116 -5.26 10.84 -13.12
CA ASN A 116 -4.77 12.23 -13.11
C ASN A 116 -5.62 13.19 -12.23
N GLU A 117 -6.89 12.87 -11.96
CA GLU A 117 -7.77 13.73 -11.16
C GLU A 117 -7.50 13.58 -9.67
N ASN A 118 -7.24 12.34 -9.22
CA ASN A 118 -7.07 12.02 -7.80
C ASN A 118 -5.61 11.87 -7.34
N ALA A 119 -4.65 11.70 -8.26
CA ALA A 119 -3.23 11.59 -7.95
C ALA A 119 -2.73 12.79 -7.11
N LYS A 120 -3.08 14.01 -7.53
CA LYS A 120 -2.72 15.23 -6.78
C LYS A 120 -3.33 15.26 -5.40
N ILE A 121 -4.58 14.81 -5.25
CA ILE A 121 -5.27 14.76 -3.96
C ILE A 121 -4.52 13.81 -3.01
N CYS A 122 -4.13 12.62 -3.48
CA CYS A 122 -3.36 11.68 -2.68
C CYS A 122 -2.03 12.28 -2.22
N LYS A 123 -1.29 12.89 -3.15
CA LYS A 123 0.00 13.51 -2.90
C LYS A 123 -0.10 14.66 -1.89
N ASP A 124 -1.06 15.57 -2.07
CA ASP A 124 -1.27 16.72 -1.18
C ASP A 124 -1.66 16.28 0.25
N ASN A 125 -2.15 15.06 0.43
CA ASN A 125 -2.48 14.46 1.72
C ASN A 125 -1.40 13.54 2.27
N GLY A 126 -0.22 13.44 1.64
CA GLY A 126 0.95 12.77 2.19
C GLY A 126 1.29 11.42 1.58
N ALA A 127 0.69 11.03 0.45
CA ALA A 127 1.10 9.84 -0.27
C ALA A 127 2.49 10.03 -0.91
N ASP A 128 3.35 9.03 -0.76
CA ASP A 128 4.70 9.00 -1.36
C ASP A 128 4.71 8.19 -2.66
N VAL A 129 3.86 7.17 -2.76
CA VAL A 129 3.81 6.22 -3.88
C VAL A 129 2.38 6.06 -4.39
N LEU A 130 2.22 6.05 -5.70
CA LEU A 130 0.94 5.81 -6.37
C LEU A 130 1.03 4.55 -7.24
N ALA A 131 0.20 3.54 -6.96
CA ALA A 131 0.04 2.36 -7.82
C ALA A 131 -1.01 2.68 -8.90
N VAL A 132 -0.55 2.78 -10.15
CA VAL A 132 -1.40 3.15 -11.29
C VAL A 132 -1.45 2.01 -12.29
N GLY A 133 -2.53 1.26 -12.29
CA GLY A 133 -2.74 0.13 -13.19
C GLY A 133 -3.66 0.48 -14.36
N SER A 134 -4.95 0.22 -14.22
CA SER A 134 -5.96 0.30 -15.29
C SER A 134 -5.96 1.63 -16.03
N TYR A 135 -5.78 2.75 -15.32
CA TYR A 135 -5.73 4.08 -15.94
C TYR A 135 -4.57 4.19 -16.95
N LEU A 136 -3.37 3.78 -16.58
CA LEU A 136 -2.19 3.84 -17.46
C LEU A 136 -2.31 2.83 -18.60
N LEU A 137 -2.65 1.57 -18.30
CA LEU A 137 -2.68 0.48 -19.27
C LEU A 137 -3.81 0.61 -20.30
N SER A 138 -4.87 1.39 -20.02
CA SER A 138 -5.92 1.69 -20.98
C SER A 138 -5.54 2.77 -22.00
N GLN A 139 -4.40 3.44 -21.82
CA GLN A 139 -3.93 4.49 -22.71
C GLN A 139 -3.05 3.95 -23.85
N ASN A 140 -2.81 4.80 -24.86
CA ASN A 140 -1.84 4.46 -25.89
C ASN A 140 -0.42 4.44 -25.28
N GLN A 141 0.32 3.36 -25.51
CA GLN A 141 1.67 3.17 -24.97
C GLN A 141 2.64 4.31 -25.30
N ASN A 142 2.48 4.98 -26.45
CA ASN A 142 3.29 6.12 -26.83
C ASN A 142 3.15 7.33 -25.88
N ASN A 143 2.07 7.39 -25.11
CA ASN A 143 1.78 8.49 -24.20
C ASN A 143 2.14 8.16 -22.73
N TYR A 144 2.65 6.95 -22.43
CA TYR A 144 2.93 6.54 -21.04
C TYR A 144 3.87 7.49 -20.31
N TYR A 145 4.91 7.98 -20.98
CA TYR A 145 5.86 8.93 -20.38
C TYR A 145 5.17 10.23 -19.95
N GLU A 146 4.33 10.80 -20.80
CA GLU A 146 3.61 12.05 -20.51
C GLU A 146 2.58 11.83 -19.38
N ILE A 147 1.87 10.69 -19.42
CA ILE A 147 0.89 10.33 -18.39
C ILE A 147 1.59 10.17 -17.04
N ILE A 148 2.69 9.42 -16.98
CA ILE A 148 3.44 9.23 -15.73
C ILE A 148 3.93 10.56 -15.18
N ASN A 149 4.42 11.46 -16.04
CA ASN A 149 4.86 12.78 -15.61
C ASN A 149 3.70 13.66 -15.10
N SER A 150 2.49 13.50 -15.64
CA SER A 150 1.30 14.23 -15.16
C SER A 150 0.81 13.76 -13.80
N LEU A 151 1.21 12.56 -13.36
CA LEU A 151 0.85 11.98 -12.06
C LEU A 151 1.84 12.37 -10.94
N ARG A 152 3.01 12.88 -11.30
CA ARG A 152 4.07 13.31 -10.38
C ARG A 152 3.85 14.74 -9.89
#